data_a33c9f5a543a01e985a313366b06c4bb
#
_entry.id   a33c9f5a543a01e985a313366b06c4bb
#
_cell.length_a   1.000
_cell.length_b   1.000
_cell.length_c   1.000
_cell.angle_alpha   90.00
_cell.angle_beta   90.00
_cell.angle_gamma   90.00
#
_symmetry.space_group_name_H-M   'P 1'
#
loop_
_entity.id
_entity.type
_entity.pdbx_description
1 polymer ?
#
loop_
_entity_poly.entity_id
_entity_poly.type
_entity_poly.pdbx_seq_one_letter_code
_entity_poly.pdbx_strand_id
1 'polypeptide(L)'
;MSYSNLERVGRGLEVLRRGLSPYIARELKAAYGPKWWQVVSGTSLPGTVGLESKKEGKAADEAYAEMDVQALLLLMWNNWNEVFQAKLGHAGRSYVSELREVRNRWAHQKPFTTDDAYRALDTITRLLEAISSEYARLAKKLSRDLLRQRFEEEAKRELKKTVQEVTQTGAAPGLKPWREVITPHPDVASGRYQQAEFAADLAQVLLGEAEPEYQDPAEFFRRTYLTEGLAHLLKMALERLSGTGGDPVVQLQTSFGGGKTHSMLALYHL
;
A
#
# COMPACT_ATOMS: atom_id res chain seq x y z
N MET A 1 14.37 -7.31 -7.37
CA MET A 1 13.56 -8.33 -8.08
C MET A 1 12.10 -7.90 -8.05
N SER A 2 11.43 -7.81 -9.19
CA SER A 2 10.01 -7.49 -9.25
C SER A 2 9.20 -8.77 -8.99
N TYR A 3 8.33 -8.76 -7.98
CA TYR A 3 7.42 -9.87 -7.71
C TYR A 3 6.32 -9.93 -8.77
N SER A 4 5.94 -11.16 -9.18
CA SER A 4 4.74 -11.37 -9.98
C SER A 4 3.47 -11.00 -9.21
N ASN A 5 2.38 -10.68 -9.90
CA ASN A 5 1.11 -10.37 -9.22
C ASN A 5 0.59 -11.56 -8.39
N LEU A 6 0.85 -12.79 -8.85
CA LEU A 6 0.51 -14.02 -8.11
C LEU A 6 1.27 -14.10 -6.77
N GLU A 7 2.58 -13.80 -6.77
CA GLU A 7 3.40 -13.78 -5.54
C GLU A 7 2.97 -12.67 -4.58
N ARG A 8 2.57 -11.49 -5.11
CA ARG A 8 2.06 -10.38 -4.30
C ARG A 8 0.76 -10.74 -3.60
N VAL A 9 -0.18 -11.35 -4.34
CA VAL A 9 -1.44 -11.85 -3.77
C VAL A 9 -1.15 -12.92 -2.72
N GLY A 10 -0.24 -13.87 -2.97
CA GLY A 10 0.17 -14.88 -2.00
C GLY A 10 0.72 -14.28 -0.70
N ARG A 11 1.56 -13.25 -0.79
CA ARG A 11 2.04 -12.50 0.40
C ARG A 11 0.90 -11.79 1.13
N GLY A 12 -0.04 -11.19 0.41
CA GLY A 12 -1.23 -10.59 0.99
C GLY A 12 -2.08 -11.62 1.75
N LEU A 13 -2.28 -12.79 1.18
CA LEU A 13 -3.03 -13.89 1.82
C LEU A 13 -2.33 -14.41 3.09
N GLU A 14 -0.99 -14.45 3.11
CA GLU A 14 -0.26 -14.81 4.33
C GLU A 14 -0.40 -13.74 5.43
N VAL A 15 -0.35 -12.46 5.07
CA VAL A 15 -0.63 -11.35 6.01
C VAL A 15 -2.06 -11.45 6.55
N LEU A 16 -3.02 -11.76 5.68
CA LEU A 16 -4.42 -11.97 6.06
C LEU A 16 -4.55 -13.13 7.05
N ARG A 17 -3.91 -14.28 6.78
CA ARG A 17 -3.91 -15.43 7.68
C ARG A 17 -3.45 -15.07 9.08
N ARG A 18 -2.33 -14.35 9.18
CA ARG A 18 -1.77 -13.92 10.48
C ARG A 18 -2.70 -12.99 11.24
N GLY A 19 -3.36 -12.08 10.53
CA GLY A 19 -4.27 -11.12 11.14
C GLY A 19 -5.63 -11.72 11.51
N LEU A 20 -6.16 -12.66 10.71
CA LEU A 20 -7.45 -13.30 10.96
C LEU A 20 -7.38 -14.34 12.08
N SER A 21 -6.31 -15.13 12.14
CA SER A 21 -6.21 -16.25 13.07
C SER A 21 -6.50 -15.85 14.53
N PRO A 22 -5.83 -14.88 15.14
CA PRO A 22 -6.09 -14.51 16.53
C PRO A 22 -7.49 -13.90 16.73
N TYR A 23 -8.01 -13.17 15.75
CA TYR A 23 -9.34 -12.57 15.80
C TYR A 23 -10.42 -13.65 15.82
N ILE A 24 -10.40 -14.57 14.87
CA ILE A 24 -11.40 -15.64 14.75
C ILE A 24 -11.38 -16.53 16.00
N ALA A 25 -10.20 -16.92 16.48
CA ALA A 25 -10.09 -17.73 17.71
C ALA A 25 -10.74 -17.03 18.90
N ARG A 26 -10.49 -15.74 19.08
CA ARG A 26 -11.08 -14.94 20.15
C ARG A 26 -12.61 -14.90 20.05
N GLU A 27 -13.14 -14.63 18.86
CA GLU A 27 -14.58 -14.49 18.65
C GLU A 27 -15.32 -15.83 18.81
N LEU A 28 -14.75 -16.92 18.29
CA LEU A 28 -15.33 -18.26 18.46
C LEU A 28 -15.30 -18.71 19.93
N LYS A 29 -14.19 -18.45 20.65
CA LYS A 29 -14.09 -18.74 22.08
C LYS A 29 -15.08 -17.91 22.90
N ALA A 30 -15.30 -16.65 22.53
CA ALA A 30 -16.29 -15.79 23.19
C ALA A 30 -17.73 -16.25 22.94
N ALA A 31 -18.05 -16.73 21.73
CA ALA A 31 -19.39 -17.16 21.36
C ALA A 31 -19.75 -18.57 21.90
N TYR A 32 -18.82 -19.52 21.81
CA TYR A 32 -19.08 -20.93 22.08
C TYR A 32 -18.40 -21.47 23.34
N GLY A 33 -17.59 -20.66 24.01
CA GLY A 33 -16.87 -21.06 25.22
C GLY A 33 -16.01 -22.31 25.03
N PRO A 34 -16.04 -23.28 25.96
CA PRO A 34 -15.24 -24.53 25.84
C PRO A 34 -15.56 -25.37 24.60
N LYS A 35 -16.73 -25.19 24.02
CA LYS A 35 -17.20 -25.93 22.82
C LYS A 35 -16.70 -25.36 21.51
N TRP A 36 -15.94 -24.26 21.52
CA TRP A 36 -15.49 -23.57 20.29
C TRP A 36 -14.76 -24.49 19.32
N TRP A 37 -13.98 -25.45 19.83
CA TRP A 37 -13.25 -26.42 18.99
C TRP A 37 -14.17 -27.43 18.29
N GLN A 38 -15.27 -27.79 18.91
CA GLN A 38 -16.28 -28.67 18.29
C GLN A 38 -16.91 -28.01 17.05
N VAL A 39 -17.13 -26.70 17.11
CA VAL A 39 -17.62 -25.92 15.96
C VAL A 39 -16.56 -25.89 14.83
N VAL A 40 -15.30 -25.68 15.18
CA VAL A 40 -14.20 -25.67 14.22
C VAL A 40 -14.04 -27.04 13.55
N SER A 41 -14.01 -28.12 14.33
CA SER A 41 -13.82 -29.49 13.84
C SER A 41 -15.04 -30.07 13.13
N GLY A 42 -16.25 -29.61 13.46
CA GLY A 42 -17.50 -30.00 12.81
C GLY A 42 -17.75 -29.32 11.47
N THR A 43 -16.99 -28.26 11.17
CA THR A 43 -17.06 -27.61 9.85
C THR A 43 -16.25 -28.44 8.85
N SER A 44 -16.88 -28.87 7.74
CA SER A 44 -16.17 -29.53 6.63
C SER A 44 -15.19 -28.55 5.99
N LEU A 45 -13.93 -28.55 6.46
CA LEU A 45 -12.87 -27.67 5.99
C LEU A 45 -12.00 -28.43 4.97
N PRO A 46 -11.81 -27.92 3.73
CA PRO A 46 -10.87 -28.49 2.78
C PRO A 46 -9.45 -28.44 3.38
N GLY A 47 -8.76 -29.58 3.38
CA GLY A 47 -7.39 -29.68 3.93
C GLY A 47 -7.29 -30.00 5.43
N THR A 48 -8.41 -30.09 6.14
CA THR A 48 -8.44 -30.47 7.58
C THR A 48 -8.85 -31.93 7.78
N VAL A 49 -8.61 -32.80 6.80
CA VAL A 49 -8.88 -34.23 6.91
C VAL A 49 -8.02 -34.79 8.06
N GLY A 50 -8.66 -35.09 9.19
CA GLY A 50 -7.98 -35.66 10.37
C GLY A 50 -7.89 -34.73 11.58
N LEU A 51 -8.51 -33.56 11.59
CA LEU A 51 -8.73 -32.82 12.84
C LEU A 51 -9.71 -33.61 13.71
N GLU A 52 -9.14 -34.43 14.59
CA GLU A 52 -9.94 -35.23 15.51
C GLU A 52 -10.80 -34.30 16.39
N SER A 53 -12.10 -34.53 16.41
CA SER A 53 -13.06 -33.77 17.26
C SER A 53 -12.76 -33.84 18.76
N LYS A 54 -11.81 -34.70 19.17
CA LYS A 54 -11.40 -34.95 20.55
C LYS A 54 -10.27 -34.08 21.06
N LYS A 55 -9.69 -33.16 20.23
CA LYS A 55 -8.65 -32.25 20.70
C LYS A 55 -9.28 -31.17 21.58
N GLU A 56 -8.76 -30.99 22.79
CA GLU A 56 -9.20 -29.97 23.74
C GLU A 56 -7.99 -29.17 24.25
N GLY A 57 -8.25 -27.98 24.73
CA GLY A 57 -7.22 -27.14 25.35
C GLY A 57 -6.08 -26.79 24.41
N LYS A 58 -4.84 -26.97 24.87
CA LYS A 58 -3.61 -26.58 24.14
C LYS A 58 -3.48 -27.27 22.78
N ALA A 59 -3.87 -28.54 22.67
CA ALA A 59 -3.82 -29.28 21.40
C ALA A 59 -4.81 -28.73 20.35
N ALA A 60 -5.95 -28.18 20.77
CA ALA A 60 -6.88 -27.50 19.90
C ALA A 60 -6.31 -26.15 19.39
N ASP A 61 -5.66 -25.39 20.26
CA ASP A 61 -5.01 -24.12 19.90
C ASP A 61 -3.85 -24.35 18.92
N GLU A 62 -3.04 -25.38 19.10
CA GLU A 62 -1.95 -25.75 18.20
C GLU A 62 -2.50 -26.15 16.82
N ALA A 63 -3.52 -27.01 16.76
CA ALA A 63 -4.13 -27.42 15.49
C ALA A 63 -4.82 -26.26 14.76
N TYR A 64 -5.39 -25.32 15.51
CA TYR A 64 -5.96 -24.09 14.93
C TYR A 64 -4.89 -23.18 14.34
N ALA A 65 -3.74 -23.04 14.98
CA ALA A 65 -2.65 -22.19 14.52
C ALA A 65 -2.06 -22.64 13.17
N GLU A 66 -2.19 -23.91 12.81
CA GLU A 66 -1.74 -24.49 11.54
C GLU A 66 -2.73 -24.26 10.38
N MET A 67 -3.93 -23.74 10.66
CA MET A 67 -4.94 -23.53 9.63
C MET A 67 -4.49 -22.54 8.55
N ASP A 68 -4.80 -22.90 7.32
CA ASP A 68 -4.57 -22.05 6.17
C ASP A 68 -5.63 -20.91 6.08
N VAL A 69 -5.39 -19.94 5.22
CA VAL A 69 -6.31 -18.80 5.04
C VAL A 69 -7.68 -19.23 4.50
N GLN A 70 -7.76 -20.35 3.74
CA GLN A 70 -9.04 -20.86 3.25
C GLN A 70 -9.92 -21.37 4.38
N ALA A 71 -9.34 -22.14 5.30
CA ALA A 71 -10.02 -22.66 6.46
C ALA A 71 -10.55 -21.50 7.34
N LEU A 72 -9.73 -20.48 7.57
CA LEU A 72 -10.11 -19.30 8.34
C LEU A 72 -11.26 -18.52 7.70
N LEU A 73 -11.21 -18.27 6.38
CA LEU A 73 -12.28 -17.58 5.65
C LEU A 73 -13.58 -18.42 5.63
N LEU A 74 -13.47 -19.74 5.56
CA LEU A 74 -14.64 -20.62 5.60
C LEU A 74 -15.25 -20.69 7.00
N LEU A 75 -14.44 -20.68 8.07
CA LEU A 75 -14.93 -20.57 9.45
C LEU A 75 -15.71 -19.25 9.65
N MET A 76 -15.19 -18.14 9.16
CA MET A 76 -15.90 -16.86 9.20
C MET A 76 -17.22 -16.93 8.44
N TRP A 77 -17.21 -17.51 7.24
CA TRP A 77 -18.40 -17.60 6.39
C TRP A 77 -19.51 -18.45 7.04
N ASN A 78 -19.16 -19.62 7.57
CA ASN A 78 -20.11 -20.56 8.14
C ASN A 78 -20.70 -20.07 9.48
N ASN A 79 -19.93 -19.31 10.26
CA ASN A 79 -20.37 -18.76 11.54
C ASN A 79 -20.75 -17.26 11.44
N TRP A 80 -21.03 -16.78 10.20
CA TRP A 80 -21.23 -15.36 9.95
C TRP A 80 -22.34 -14.75 10.79
N ASN A 81 -23.53 -15.33 10.70
CA ASN A 81 -24.73 -14.77 11.32
C ASN A 81 -24.67 -14.79 12.85
N GLU A 82 -24.05 -15.81 13.42
CA GLU A 82 -23.99 -16.03 14.85
C GLU A 82 -22.85 -15.25 15.53
N VAL A 83 -21.72 -15.06 14.84
CA VAL A 83 -20.51 -14.55 15.49
C VAL A 83 -20.05 -13.22 14.89
N PHE A 84 -20.00 -13.08 13.56
CA PHE A 84 -19.28 -11.98 12.91
C PHE A 84 -20.18 -10.87 12.41
N GLN A 85 -21.44 -11.14 12.10
CA GLN A 85 -22.37 -10.18 11.49
C GLN A 85 -22.56 -8.92 12.33
N ALA A 86 -22.74 -9.05 13.65
CA ALA A 86 -22.96 -7.92 14.55
C ALA A 86 -21.77 -6.96 14.60
N LYS A 87 -20.53 -7.47 14.35
CA LYS A 87 -19.29 -6.69 14.44
C LYS A 87 -18.81 -6.15 13.11
N LEU A 88 -19.01 -6.91 12.02
CA LEU A 88 -18.43 -6.59 10.71
C LEU A 88 -19.48 -6.14 9.67
N GLY A 89 -20.77 -6.36 9.93
CA GLY A 89 -21.86 -5.93 9.07
C GLY A 89 -21.80 -6.51 7.65
N HIS A 90 -22.61 -5.97 6.76
CA HIS A 90 -22.66 -6.47 5.36
C HIS A 90 -21.35 -6.27 4.59
N ALA A 91 -20.63 -5.18 4.84
CA ALA A 91 -19.36 -4.90 4.18
C ALA A 91 -18.32 -5.98 4.49
N GLY A 92 -18.17 -6.38 5.76
CA GLY A 92 -17.27 -7.46 6.14
C GLY A 92 -17.59 -8.79 5.47
N ARG A 93 -18.88 -9.11 5.31
CA ARG A 93 -19.30 -10.33 4.60
C ARG A 93 -18.88 -10.31 3.12
N SER A 94 -19.01 -9.14 2.48
CA SER A 94 -18.58 -8.96 1.09
C SER A 94 -17.07 -9.14 0.96
N TYR A 95 -16.27 -8.60 1.90
CA TYR A 95 -14.82 -8.80 1.90
C TYR A 95 -14.44 -10.27 2.05
N VAL A 96 -15.07 -11.01 2.98
CA VAL A 96 -14.81 -12.44 3.16
C VAL A 96 -15.18 -13.22 1.89
N SER A 97 -16.31 -12.92 1.25
CA SER A 97 -16.72 -13.56 0.00
C SER A 97 -15.70 -13.34 -1.11
N GLU A 98 -15.30 -12.10 -1.33
CA GLU A 98 -14.30 -11.74 -2.36
C GLU A 98 -12.94 -12.41 -2.09
N LEU A 99 -12.49 -12.41 -0.85
CA LEU A 99 -11.20 -13.02 -0.50
C LEU A 99 -11.19 -14.54 -0.63
N ARG A 100 -12.34 -15.21 -0.48
CA ARG A 100 -12.47 -16.64 -0.80
C ARG A 100 -12.26 -16.90 -2.30
N GLU A 101 -12.81 -16.05 -3.16
CA GLU A 101 -12.59 -16.14 -4.62
C GLU A 101 -11.14 -15.85 -4.99
N VAL A 102 -10.54 -14.80 -4.41
CA VAL A 102 -9.12 -14.46 -4.58
C VAL A 102 -8.24 -15.64 -4.20
N ARG A 103 -8.48 -16.24 -3.02
CA ARG A 103 -7.72 -17.41 -2.56
C ARG A 103 -7.86 -18.61 -3.51
N ASN A 104 -9.07 -18.86 -4.00
CA ASN A 104 -9.30 -19.96 -4.94
C ASN A 104 -8.56 -19.73 -6.28
N ARG A 105 -8.62 -18.53 -6.83
CA ARG A 105 -7.85 -18.16 -8.03
C ARG A 105 -6.35 -18.37 -7.81
N TRP A 106 -5.83 -17.92 -6.68
CA TRP A 106 -4.43 -18.06 -6.31
C TRP A 106 -4.01 -19.52 -6.17
N ALA A 107 -4.79 -20.35 -5.49
CA ALA A 107 -4.51 -21.78 -5.32
C ALA A 107 -4.48 -22.54 -6.64
N HIS A 108 -5.31 -22.15 -7.60
CA HIS A 108 -5.33 -22.72 -8.95
C HIS A 108 -4.34 -22.07 -9.91
N GLN A 109 -3.39 -21.27 -9.42
CA GLN A 109 -2.35 -20.61 -10.23
C GLN A 109 -2.92 -19.76 -11.38
N LYS A 110 -4.16 -19.26 -11.26
CA LYS A 110 -4.76 -18.40 -12.28
C LYS A 110 -4.08 -17.03 -12.28
N PRO A 111 -3.85 -16.42 -13.45
CA PRO A 111 -3.17 -15.14 -13.53
C PRO A 111 -3.98 -14.02 -12.87
N PHE A 112 -3.26 -13.07 -12.28
CA PHE A 112 -3.80 -11.83 -11.75
C PHE A 112 -3.30 -10.66 -12.58
N THR A 113 -4.21 -9.79 -13.02
CA THR A 113 -3.84 -8.48 -13.53
C THR A 113 -3.33 -7.60 -12.37
N THR A 114 -2.71 -6.48 -12.68
CA THR A 114 -2.28 -5.53 -11.64
C THR A 114 -3.48 -4.97 -10.87
N ASP A 115 -4.60 -4.74 -11.55
CA ASP A 115 -5.84 -4.28 -10.93
C ASP A 115 -6.47 -5.35 -10.02
N ASP A 116 -6.47 -6.62 -10.42
CA ASP A 116 -6.91 -7.73 -9.58
C ASP A 116 -6.05 -7.85 -8.31
N ALA A 117 -4.73 -7.77 -8.47
CA ALA A 117 -3.81 -7.85 -7.34
C ALA A 117 -3.98 -6.66 -6.38
N TYR A 118 -4.14 -5.46 -6.91
CA TYR A 118 -4.42 -4.26 -6.11
C TYR A 118 -5.74 -4.40 -5.35
N ARG A 119 -6.81 -4.80 -6.03
CA ARG A 119 -8.11 -5.01 -5.42
C ARG A 119 -8.07 -6.06 -4.31
N ALA A 120 -7.37 -7.18 -4.53
CA ALA A 120 -7.18 -8.19 -3.51
C ALA A 120 -6.46 -7.65 -2.27
N LEU A 121 -5.37 -6.89 -2.44
CA LEU A 121 -4.61 -6.28 -1.34
C LEU A 121 -5.41 -5.18 -0.62
N ASP A 122 -6.22 -4.41 -1.33
CA ASP A 122 -7.12 -3.41 -0.73
C ASP A 122 -8.22 -4.07 0.10
N THR A 123 -8.85 -5.12 -0.41
CA THR A 123 -9.88 -5.89 0.32
C THR A 123 -9.30 -6.57 1.57
N ILE A 124 -8.06 -7.11 1.49
CA ILE A 124 -7.31 -7.62 2.65
C ILE A 124 -7.12 -6.51 3.69
N THR A 125 -6.66 -5.34 3.24
CA THR A 125 -6.43 -4.19 4.12
C THR A 125 -7.71 -3.78 4.84
N ARG A 126 -8.81 -3.61 4.12
CA ARG A 126 -10.12 -3.23 4.68
C ARG A 126 -10.65 -4.23 5.70
N LEU A 127 -10.52 -5.53 5.41
CA LEU A 127 -10.94 -6.56 6.36
C LEU A 127 -10.09 -6.52 7.63
N LEU A 128 -8.76 -6.38 7.51
CA LEU A 128 -7.85 -6.29 8.66
C LEU A 128 -8.06 -5.00 9.46
N GLU A 129 -8.36 -3.87 8.81
CA GLU A 129 -8.74 -2.62 9.48
C GLU A 129 -10.07 -2.79 10.25
N ALA A 130 -11.07 -3.44 9.64
CA ALA A 130 -12.36 -3.68 10.28
C ALA A 130 -12.27 -4.52 11.56
N ILE A 131 -11.30 -5.43 11.64
CA ILE A 131 -11.04 -6.24 12.84
C ILE A 131 -9.97 -5.64 13.77
N SER A 132 -9.50 -4.41 13.47
CA SER A 132 -8.45 -3.70 14.22
C SER A 132 -7.15 -4.52 14.38
N SER A 133 -6.77 -5.25 13.32
CA SER A 133 -5.55 -6.06 13.30
C SER A 133 -4.31 -5.19 13.09
N GLU A 134 -3.25 -5.44 13.84
CA GLU A 134 -1.93 -4.80 13.64
C GLU A 134 -1.35 -5.07 12.23
N TYR A 135 -1.72 -6.20 11.63
CA TYR A 135 -1.32 -6.57 10.26
C TYR A 135 -1.94 -5.71 9.15
N ALA A 136 -2.94 -4.88 9.45
CA ALA A 136 -3.53 -3.94 8.50
C ALA A 136 -2.49 -2.99 7.90
N ARG A 137 -1.53 -2.52 8.71
CA ARG A 137 -0.42 -1.65 8.25
C ARG A 137 0.44 -2.34 7.20
N LEU A 138 0.76 -3.62 7.41
CA LEU A 138 1.57 -4.40 6.47
C LEU A 138 0.81 -4.66 5.15
N ALA A 139 -0.47 -5.00 5.21
CA ALA A 139 -1.32 -5.12 4.03
C ALA A 139 -1.39 -3.82 3.23
N LYS A 140 -1.57 -2.70 3.91
CA LYS A 140 -1.60 -1.36 3.31
C LYS A 140 -0.27 -0.99 2.63
N LYS A 141 0.86 -1.39 3.22
CA LYS A 141 2.17 -1.23 2.59
C LYS A 141 2.25 -2.01 1.28
N LEU A 142 1.86 -3.29 1.27
CA LEU A 142 1.87 -4.11 0.05
C LEU A 142 1.00 -3.50 -1.07
N SER A 143 -0.18 -2.97 -0.74
CA SER A 143 -1.07 -2.29 -1.67
C SER A 143 -0.43 -1.02 -2.26
N ARG A 144 0.21 -0.18 -1.42
CA ARG A 144 0.89 1.04 -1.85
C ARG A 144 2.10 0.75 -2.74
N ASP A 145 2.90 -0.26 -2.39
CA ASP A 145 4.06 -0.65 -3.18
C ASP A 145 3.64 -1.09 -4.60
N LEU A 146 2.51 -1.78 -4.74
CA LEU A 146 1.96 -2.16 -6.03
C LEU A 146 1.50 -0.95 -6.84
N LEU A 147 0.78 -0.01 -6.21
CA LEU A 147 0.36 1.24 -6.87
C LEU A 147 1.54 2.05 -7.36
N ARG A 148 2.58 2.19 -6.53
CA ARG A 148 3.80 2.91 -6.90
C ARG A 148 4.43 2.32 -8.17
N GLN A 149 4.57 0.99 -8.23
CA GLN A 149 5.13 0.33 -9.41
C GLN A 149 4.26 0.53 -10.66
N ARG A 150 2.94 0.49 -10.52
CA ARG A 150 2.02 0.76 -11.63
C ARG A 150 2.24 2.16 -12.22
N PHE A 151 2.30 3.17 -11.37
CA PHE A 151 2.56 4.54 -11.84
C PHE A 151 3.93 4.69 -12.49
N GLU A 152 4.96 4.03 -11.97
CA GLU A 152 6.28 4.02 -12.58
C GLU A 152 6.29 3.35 -13.97
N GLU A 153 5.54 2.27 -14.14
CA GLU A 153 5.40 1.59 -15.43
C GLU A 153 4.59 2.42 -16.44
N GLU A 154 3.51 3.07 -15.98
CA GLU A 154 2.71 3.97 -16.81
C GLU A 154 3.54 5.18 -17.28
N ALA A 155 4.25 5.83 -16.37
CA ALA A 155 5.15 6.94 -16.70
C ALA A 155 6.24 6.54 -17.71
N LYS A 156 6.84 5.33 -17.54
CA LYS A 156 7.81 4.80 -18.51
C LYS A 156 7.19 4.52 -19.88
N ARG A 157 5.93 4.05 -19.92
CA ARG A 157 5.21 3.81 -21.20
C ARG A 157 4.87 5.10 -21.90
N GLU A 158 4.40 6.10 -21.18
CA GLU A 158 4.12 7.42 -21.76
C GLU A 158 5.38 8.08 -22.28
N LEU A 159 6.47 8.03 -21.52
CA LEU A 159 7.76 8.55 -21.96
C LEU A 159 8.24 7.86 -23.26
N LYS A 160 8.08 6.52 -23.35
CA LYS A 160 8.43 5.79 -24.58
C LYS A 160 7.54 6.17 -25.76
N LYS A 161 6.23 6.40 -25.56
CA LYS A 161 5.32 6.86 -26.62
C LYS A 161 5.73 8.23 -27.12
N THR A 162 5.96 9.17 -26.21
CA THR A 162 6.40 10.53 -26.56
C THR A 162 7.72 10.52 -27.32
N VAL A 163 8.68 9.67 -26.91
CA VAL A 163 9.95 9.52 -27.62
C VAL A 163 9.76 8.91 -29.01
N GLN A 164 8.83 7.94 -29.18
CA GLN A 164 8.52 7.37 -30.48
C GLN A 164 7.78 8.34 -31.41
N GLU A 165 6.86 9.13 -30.89
CA GLU A 165 6.16 10.18 -31.64
C GLU A 165 7.12 11.26 -32.12
N VAL A 166 8.04 11.71 -31.27
CA VAL A 166 9.09 12.69 -31.62
C VAL A 166 10.08 12.14 -32.63
N THR A 167 10.34 10.82 -32.63
CA THR A 167 11.25 10.19 -33.61
C THR A 167 10.55 9.95 -34.98
N GLN A 168 9.22 9.84 -35.02
CA GLN A 168 8.44 9.68 -36.25
C GLN A 168 8.08 11.00 -36.94
N THR A 169 7.88 12.07 -36.16
CA THR A 169 7.83 13.43 -36.71
C THR A 169 9.27 13.89 -36.89
N GLY A 170 9.81 13.65 -38.09
CA GLY A 170 11.18 14.00 -38.43
C GLY A 170 11.53 15.40 -37.93
N ALA A 171 12.69 15.50 -37.27
CA ALA A 171 13.17 16.76 -36.70
C ALA A 171 13.04 17.88 -37.74
N ALA A 172 12.36 18.96 -37.39
CA ALA A 172 12.28 20.14 -38.24
C ALA A 172 13.71 20.58 -38.61
N PRO A 173 14.00 20.86 -39.88
CA PRO A 173 15.35 21.19 -40.29
C PRO A 173 15.87 22.38 -39.49
N GLY A 174 16.97 22.17 -38.75
CA GLY A 174 17.63 23.17 -37.90
C GLY A 174 17.48 23.02 -36.40
N LEU A 175 16.66 22.08 -35.89
CA LEU A 175 16.58 21.80 -34.46
C LEU A 175 17.62 20.73 -34.07
N LYS A 176 18.48 21.04 -33.09
CA LYS A 176 19.39 20.06 -32.50
C LYS A 176 18.64 19.20 -31.47
N PRO A 177 19.02 17.92 -31.32
CA PRO A 177 18.50 17.09 -30.24
C PRO A 177 18.71 17.79 -28.88
N TRP A 178 17.73 17.77 -28.01
CA TRP A 178 17.83 18.45 -26.70
C TRP A 178 19.05 18.05 -25.89
N ARG A 179 19.54 16.80 -26.04
CA ARG A 179 20.74 16.28 -25.39
C ARG A 179 22.04 16.99 -25.81
N GLU A 180 22.03 17.63 -26.96
CA GLU A 180 23.17 18.43 -27.46
C GLU A 180 23.10 19.90 -26.99
N VAL A 181 21.92 20.32 -26.52
CA VAL A 181 21.65 21.71 -26.14
C VAL A 181 21.59 21.88 -24.61
N ILE A 182 21.13 20.85 -23.89
CA ILE A 182 20.93 20.90 -22.43
C ILE A 182 21.85 19.86 -21.80
N THR A 183 22.70 20.31 -20.89
CA THR A 183 23.51 19.41 -20.05
C THR A 183 22.67 18.92 -18.87
N PRO A 184 22.47 17.62 -18.71
CA PRO A 184 21.74 17.09 -17.55
C PRO A 184 22.49 17.39 -16.26
N HIS A 185 21.77 17.43 -15.14
CA HIS A 185 22.39 17.56 -13.81
C HIS A 185 23.47 16.46 -13.63
N PRO A 186 24.62 16.75 -12.96
CA PRO A 186 25.72 15.80 -12.81
C PRO A 186 25.31 14.43 -12.25
N ASP A 187 24.34 14.38 -11.34
CA ASP A 187 23.83 13.13 -10.76
C ASP A 187 23.10 12.27 -11.79
N VAL A 188 22.36 12.92 -12.71
CA VAL A 188 21.69 12.25 -13.82
C VAL A 188 22.69 11.78 -14.87
N ALA A 189 23.70 12.62 -15.18
CA ALA A 189 24.74 12.30 -16.15
C ALA A 189 25.65 11.16 -15.69
N SER A 190 25.91 11.06 -14.38
CA SER A 190 26.75 10.01 -13.77
C SER A 190 26.03 8.69 -13.53
N GLY A 191 24.71 8.62 -13.75
CA GLY A 191 23.91 7.43 -13.48
C GLY A 191 23.74 7.09 -11.98
N ARG A 192 24.15 7.97 -11.08
CA ARG A 192 23.98 7.82 -9.62
C ARG A 192 22.56 8.08 -9.14
N TYR A 193 21.72 8.39 -10.09
CA TYR A 193 20.33 8.66 -9.89
C TYR A 193 19.60 7.44 -9.34
N GLN A 194 19.10 7.52 -8.11
CA GLN A 194 18.26 6.51 -7.48
C GLN A 194 16.80 6.90 -7.58
N GLN A 195 15.96 5.93 -7.91
CA GLN A 195 14.52 6.11 -8.08
C GLN A 195 13.80 6.53 -6.78
N ALA A 196 14.46 6.40 -5.64
CA ALA A 196 14.00 6.85 -4.32
C ALA A 196 13.95 8.39 -4.20
N GLU A 197 14.73 9.13 -4.98
CA GLU A 197 14.79 10.60 -4.96
C GLU A 197 13.47 11.29 -5.33
N PHE A 198 12.52 10.58 -5.93
CA PHE A 198 11.20 11.15 -6.27
C PHE A 198 10.11 10.96 -5.24
N ALA A 199 10.35 10.27 -4.17
CA ALA A 199 9.36 9.99 -3.16
C ALA A 199 9.72 10.70 -1.85
N ALA A 200 9.69 12.02 -1.87
CA ALA A 200 9.76 12.81 -0.64
C ALA A 200 8.69 12.33 0.35
N ASP A 201 9.12 11.88 1.52
CA ASP A 201 8.25 11.47 2.62
C ASP A 201 8.57 12.31 3.85
N LEU A 202 7.63 13.20 4.20
CA LEU A 202 7.79 14.10 5.35
C LEU A 202 7.98 13.32 6.66
N ALA A 203 7.37 12.15 6.80
CA ALA A 203 7.53 11.34 8.00
C ALA A 203 8.96 10.80 8.14
N GLN A 204 9.60 10.39 7.04
CA GLN A 204 11.00 9.96 7.06
C GLN A 204 11.95 11.12 7.37
N VAL A 205 11.66 12.32 6.85
CA VAL A 205 12.44 13.53 7.18
C VAL A 205 12.34 13.86 8.67
N LEU A 206 11.14 13.80 9.25
CA LEU A 206 10.90 14.03 10.68
C LEU A 206 11.61 13.00 11.59
N LEU A 207 11.75 11.76 11.12
CA LEU A 207 12.44 10.69 11.85
C LEU A 207 13.95 10.69 11.65
N GLY A 208 14.48 11.53 10.77
CA GLY A 208 15.91 11.54 10.42
C GLY A 208 16.35 10.36 9.53
N GLU A 209 15.40 9.68 8.89
CA GLU A 209 15.62 8.48 8.08
C GLU A 209 15.55 8.77 6.56
N ALA A 210 15.36 10.04 6.17
CA ALA A 210 15.27 10.43 4.77
C ALA A 210 16.66 10.56 4.14
N GLU A 211 16.72 10.52 2.80
CA GLU A 211 17.93 10.77 2.04
C GLU A 211 18.48 12.19 2.33
N PRO A 212 19.80 12.39 2.31
CA PRO A 212 20.44 13.67 2.67
C PRO A 212 19.88 14.88 1.94
N GLU A 213 19.45 14.72 0.69
CA GLU A 213 18.85 15.78 -0.13
C GLU A 213 17.48 16.27 0.37
N TYR A 214 16.76 15.45 1.15
CA TYR A 214 15.51 15.84 1.81
C TYR A 214 15.72 16.17 3.28
N GLN A 215 16.84 15.74 3.87
CA GLN A 215 17.14 15.93 5.28
C GLN A 215 17.89 17.24 5.56
N ASP A 216 18.80 17.63 4.68
CA ASP A 216 19.60 18.83 4.82
C ASP A 216 18.90 20.02 4.14
N PRO A 217 18.59 21.12 4.88
CA PRO A 217 17.91 22.29 4.32
C PRO A 217 18.68 22.94 3.16
N ALA A 218 20.00 23.04 3.25
CA ALA A 218 20.81 23.66 2.22
C ALA A 218 20.82 22.84 0.93
N GLU A 219 20.96 21.50 1.04
CA GLU A 219 20.88 20.60 -0.12
C GLU A 219 19.47 20.59 -0.71
N PHE A 220 18.42 20.59 0.12
CA PHE A 220 17.06 20.64 -0.32
C PHE A 220 16.78 21.90 -1.16
N PHE A 221 17.11 23.09 -0.64
CA PHE A 221 16.87 24.33 -1.38
C PHE A 221 17.79 24.50 -2.58
N ARG A 222 19.00 23.99 -2.56
CA ARG A 222 19.92 23.99 -3.72
C ARG A 222 19.34 23.20 -4.92
N ARG A 223 18.57 22.15 -4.65
CA ARG A 223 17.94 21.29 -5.66
C ARG A 223 16.49 21.67 -5.98
N THR A 224 15.90 22.57 -5.19
CA THR A 224 14.51 23.00 -5.35
C THR A 224 14.43 24.18 -6.31
N TYR A 225 13.67 24.00 -7.39
CA TYR A 225 13.28 25.13 -8.21
C TYR A 225 12.18 25.91 -7.54
N LEU A 226 12.45 27.19 -7.22
CA LEU A 226 11.51 28.07 -6.57
C LEU A 226 10.47 28.57 -7.57
N THR A 227 9.34 27.88 -7.70
CA THR A 227 8.20 28.32 -8.51
C THR A 227 7.52 29.52 -7.88
N GLU A 228 6.77 30.33 -8.67
CA GLU A 228 6.00 31.45 -8.14
C GLU A 228 5.04 31.02 -7.02
N GLY A 229 4.37 29.87 -7.16
CA GLY A 229 3.46 29.33 -6.13
C GLY A 229 4.20 28.95 -4.85
N LEU A 230 5.37 28.33 -4.96
CA LEU A 230 6.18 27.97 -3.80
C LEU A 230 6.74 29.23 -3.11
N ALA A 231 7.25 30.18 -3.87
CA ALA A 231 7.73 31.46 -3.33
C ALA A 231 6.62 32.23 -2.59
N HIS A 232 5.41 32.24 -3.16
CA HIS A 232 4.25 32.86 -2.50
C HIS A 232 3.90 32.16 -1.19
N LEU A 233 3.85 30.83 -1.19
CA LEU A 233 3.59 30.02 0.02
C LEU A 233 4.61 30.30 1.12
N LEU A 234 5.90 30.29 0.80
CA LEU A 234 6.98 30.55 1.77
C LEU A 234 6.91 31.98 2.31
N LYS A 235 6.66 32.97 1.45
CA LYS A 235 6.47 34.36 1.85
C LYS A 235 5.32 34.50 2.85
N MET A 236 4.15 33.93 2.55
CA MET A 236 3.00 33.99 3.44
C MET A 236 3.26 33.32 4.78
N ALA A 237 3.97 32.18 4.78
CA ALA A 237 4.38 31.50 6.02
C ALA A 237 5.31 32.38 6.86
N LEU A 238 6.31 33.00 6.26
CA LEU A 238 7.25 33.92 6.95
C LEU A 238 6.52 35.14 7.53
N GLU A 239 5.63 35.76 6.76
CA GLU A 239 4.82 36.89 7.23
C GLU A 239 3.92 36.51 8.42
N ARG A 240 3.38 35.27 8.39
CA ARG A 240 2.56 34.75 9.50
C ARG A 240 3.41 34.48 10.75
N LEU A 241 4.54 33.81 10.60
CA LEU A 241 5.43 33.47 11.71
C LEU A 241 6.09 34.69 12.35
N SER A 242 6.38 35.72 11.53
CA SER A 242 6.94 36.99 12.03
C SER A 242 5.90 37.96 12.61
N GLY A 243 4.60 37.64 12.49
CA GLY A 243 3.54 38.49 12.99
C GLY A 243 3.26 39.76 12.12
N THR A 244 3.82 39.83 10.91
CA THR A 244 3.71 40.98 10.01
C THR A 244 2.55 40.85 9.03
N GLY A 245 1.88 39.68 8.96
CA GLY A 245 0.76 39.42 8.04
C GLY A 245 0.58 37.93 7.81
N GLY A 246 0.22 37.56 6.59
CA GLY A 246 0.03 36.18 6.14
C GLY A 246 -1.30 35.54 6.57
N ASP A 247 -1.87 34.71 5.70
CA ASP A 247 -3.13 34.03 5.97
C ASP A 247 -2.97 32.95 7.05
N PRO A 248 -3.93 32.81 7.98
CA PRO A 248 -3.87 31.80 9.04
C PRO A 248 -4.11 30.38 8.52
N VAL A 249 -4.69 30.22 7.33
CA VAL A 249 -5.00 28.93 6.70
C VAL A 249 -4.65 29.01 5.22
N VAL A 250 -3.78 28.11 4.78
CA VAL A 250 -3.42 27.95 3.36
C VAL A 250 -3.82 26.56 2.90
N GLN A 251 -4.62 26.50 1.85
CA GLN A 251 -5.07 25.25 1.25
C GLN A 251 -4.28 24.96 -0.05
N LEU A 252 -3.49 23.89 -0.04
CA LEU A 252 -2.80 23.42 -1.24
C LEU A 252 -3.69 22.48 -2.04
N GLN A 253 -4.24 22.97 -3.14
CA GLN A 253 -5.08 22.20 -4.03
C GLN A 253 -4.36 21.99 -5.37
N THR A 254 -3.86 20.78 -5.61
CA THR A 254 -3.15 20.40 -6.83
C THR A 254 -3.58 19.00 -7.27
N SER A 255 -3.35 18.68 -8.54
CA SER A 255 -3.47 17.30 -9.03
C SER A 255 -2.43 16.38 -8.36
N PHE A 256 -2.55 15.08 -8.63
CA PHE A 256 -1.53 14.11 -8.18
C PHE A 256 -0.16 14.48 -8.80
N GLY A 257 0.90 14.42 -7.99
CA GLY A 257 2.25 14.81 -8.44
C GLY A 257 2.51 16.33 -8.44
N GLY A 258 1.56 17.17 -8.04
CA GLY A 258 1.67 18.64 -8.03
C GLY A 258 2.52 19.23 -6.91
N GLY A 259 3.49 18.48 -6.35
CA GLY A 259 4.50 19.04 -5.43
C GLY A 259 4.01 19.35 -4.01
N LYS A 260 2.85 18.85 -3.56
CA LYS A 260 2.32 19.12 -2.20
C LYS A 260 3.30 18.76 -1.08
N THR A 261 3.84 17.53 -1.12
CA THR A 261 4.81 17.07 -0.12
C THR A 261 6.09 17.88 -0.18
N HIS A 262 6.56 18.21 -1.38
CA HIS A 262 7.73 19.07 -1.57
C HIS A 262 7.52 20.48 -1.01
N SER A 263 6.34 21.05 -1.20
CA SER A 263 5.97 22.34 -0.60
C SER A 263 5.91 22.30 0.93
N MET A 264 5.44 21.18 1.51
CA MET A 264 5.47 20.98 2.97
C MET A 264 6.89 20.81 3.52
N LEU A 265 7.76 20.13 2.78
CA LEU A 265 9.19 20.04 3.12
C LEU A 265 9.88 21.40 3.05
N ALA A 266 9.57 22.21 2.04
CA ALA A 266 10.07 23.58 1.94
C ALA A 266 9.65 24.45 3.14
N LEU A 267 8.41 24.30 3.62
CA LEU A 267 7.96 24.95 4.85
C LEU A 267 8.64 24.41 6.12
N TYR A 268 8.94 23.12 6.16
CA TYR A 268 9.62 22.50 7.28
C TYR A 268 11.08 22.96 7.42
N HIS A 269 11.75 23.20 6.29
CA HIS A 269 13.16 23.62 6.23
C HIS A 269 13.33 25.15 6.26
N LEU A 270 12.22 25.92 6.29
CA LEU A 270 12.23 27.38 6.33
C LEU A 270 12.67 27.91 7.69
#